data_7e32da28a30af4655f5d4f37aede35c7
#
_entry.id   7e32da28a30af4655f5d4f37aede35c7
#
_cell.length_a   1.000
_cell.length_b   1.000
_cell.length_c   1.000
_cell.angle_alpha   90.00
_cell.angle_beta   90.00
_cell.angle_gamma   90.00
#
_symmetry.space_group_name_H-M   'P 1'
#
loop_
_entity.id
_entity.type
_entity.pdbx_description
1 polymer ?
#
loop_
_entity_poly.entity_id
_entity_poly.type
_entity_poly.pdbx_seq_one_letter_code
_entity_poly.pdbx_strand_id
1 'polypeptide(L)'
;MQRLKRFFTKGDFIRGLVADIRANRFAPSIIRHFDWLLFLAIICLAAFGIVSIFSATTAATDVETNSVSEMLSVHSITYPRLQLIWFLAGTIAMCAVIFVDFKLYEKYADIFYWFNIILLLLVLTVKAGRGGMTAFFNWGSESAAGGQRGFQPSEFGKFFIIVSLARTFANRKKPIRTFRELVPVTIYVAIPLVLVFLQPDFGTALVYVAIFAVLLWVSGTNLKLIAGILAIMLCILIPAWYYLNASSTSFRLTRILMWLNPEDYPDDARQVINGQIAIGTGGLTGRGLATLGSFASLGFIPDDHTDFCFAIVGETFGFVGACAVIFVFAFLLGRIIYHSYKITDKFGSYCVIGVAAMFLFHILENICMILGILPVTGIPLPFISYGGSNMLTNMLCVGLVMNVVMRTKASRSPSKARYAKQL
;
A
#
# COMPACT_ATOMS: atom_id res chain seq x y z
N MET A 1 -16.04 21.11 19.16
CA MET A 1 -15.07 21.79 20.04
C MET A 1 -15.09 21.32 21.51
N GLN A 2 -16.26 21.18 22.18
CA GLN A 2 -16.30 20.71 23.57
C GLN A 2 -15.83 19.25 23.79
N ARG A 3 -15.98 18.34 22.81
CA ARG A 3 -15.44 16.96 22.89
C ARG A 3 -13.91 16.88 22.82
N LEU A 4 -13.26 17.79 22.10
CA LEU A 4 -11.79 17.87 22.01
C LEU A 4 -11.16 18.36 23.34
N LYS A 5 -11.79 19.28 24.05
CA LYS A 5 -11.27 19.77 25.34
C LYS A 5 -11.23 18.71 26.45
N ARG A 6 -12.11 17.69 26.41
CA ARG A 6 -12.07 16.56 27.36
C ARG A 6 -10.96 15.55 27.10
N PHE A 7 -10.34 15.57 25.90
CA PHE A 7 -9.26 14.63 25.54
C PHE A 7 -7.86 15.10 25.95
N PHE A 8 -7.65 16.37 26.26
CA PHE A 8 -6.32 16.94 26.47
C PHE A 8 -5.90 17.16 27.92
N THR A 9 -6.59 16.60 28.90
CA THR A 9 -6.01 16.49 30.25
C THR A 9 -4.99 15.34 30.23
N LYS A 10 -3.70 15.74 30.11
CA LYS A 10 -2.53 14.88 29.81
C LYS A 10 -2.38 13.58 30.61
N GLY A 11 -2.97 13.49 31.82
CA GLY A 11 -2.84 12.33 32.69
C GLY A 11 -3.92 11.26 32.45
N ASP A 12 -5.12 11.66 32.11
CA ASP A 12 -6.28 10.75 32.02
C ASP A 12 -6.34 10.01 30.69
N PHE A 13 -5.80 10.60 29.61
CA PHE A 13 -5.78 9.96 28.28
C PHE A 13 -4.89 8.70 28.27
N ILE A 14 -3.64 8.81 28.72
CA ILE A 14 -2.70 7.68 28.73
C ILE A 14 -3.20 6.60 29.71
N ARG A 15 -3.72 7.01 30.87
CA ARG A 15 -4.31 6.06 31.85
C ARG A 15 -5.54 5.37 31.27
N GLY A 16 -6.41 6.10 30.58
CA GLY A 16 -7.58 5.55 29.90
C GLY A 16 -7.20 4.58 28.78
N LEU A 17 -6.22 4.92 27.95
CA LEU A 17 -5.70 4.06 26.89
C LEU A 17 -5.10 2.76 27.46
N VAL A 18 -4.27 2.87 28.51
CA VAL A 18 -3.67 1.71 29.18
C VAL A 18 -4.76 0.84 29.83
N ALA A 19 -5.78 1.45 30.44
CA ALA A 19 -6.91 0.73 31.02
C ALA A 19 -7.73 0.00 29.94
N ASP A 20 -8.00 0.65 28.80
CA ASP A 20 -8.70 0.05 27.66
C ASP A 20 -7.91 -1.12 27.05
N ILE A 21 -6.59 -0.98 26.91
CA ILE A 21 -5.71 -2.07 26.42
C ILE A 21 -5.70 -3.23 27.43
N ARG A 22 -5.67 -2.96 28.75
CA ARG A 22 -5.71 -3.99 29.79
C ARG A 22 -7.07 -4.68 29.87
N ALA A 23 -8.17 -3.94 29.70
CA ALA A 23 -9.52 -4.48 29.71
C ALA A 23 -9.80 -5.37 28.50
N ASN A 24 -9.24 -5.02 27.33
CA ASN A 24 -9.34 -5.79 26.10
C ASN A 24 -8.25 -6.86 25.99
N ARG A 25 -8.16 -7.75 26.99
CA ARG A 25 -7.18 -8.85 26.96
C ARG A 25 -7.40 -9.73 25.73
N PHE A 26 -6.30 -10.00 25.05
CA PHE A 26 -6.27 -10.95 23.94
C PHE A 26 -6.55 -12.37 24.47
N ALA A 27 -7.70 -12.94 24.12
CA ALA A 27 -8.03 -14.30 24.53
C ALA A 27 -7.27 -15.30 23.64
N PRO A 28 -6.55 -16.30 24.18
CA PRO A 28 -5.83 -17.30 23.38
C PRO A 28 -6.72 -18.03 22.35
N SER A 29 -8.03 -18.10 22.59
CA SER A 29 -9.01 -18.67 21.66
C SER A 29 -9.09 -17.91 20.32
N ILE A 30 -8.67 -16.65 20.27
CA ILE A 30 -8.68 -15.83 19.05
C ILE A 30 -7.63 -16.35 18.06
N ILE A 31 -6.47 -16.82 18.52
CA ILE A 31 -5.39 -17.35 17.69
C ILE A 31 -5.85 -18.53 16.83
N ARG A 32 -6.77 -19.36 17.34
CA ARG A 32 -7.32 -20.50 16.59
C ARG A 32 -8.04 -20.11 15.30
N HIS A 33 -8.43 -18.85 15.18
CA HIS A 33 -9.14 -18.31 14.01
C HIS A 33 -8.23 -17.54 13.05
N PHE A 34 -6.90 -17.66 13.24
CA PHE A 34 -5.92 -17.07 12.32
C PHE A 34 -6.11 -17.62 10.90
N ASP A 35 -6.07 -16.74 9.91
CA ASP A 35 -6.24 -17.14 8.52
C ASP A 35 -4.90 -17.49 7.87
N TRP A 36 -4.50 -18.76 8.05
CA TRP A 36 -3.24 -19.28 7.50
C TRP A 36 -3.17 -19.19 5.98
N LEU A 37 -4.29 -19.33 5.26
CA LEU A 37 -4.30 -19.26 3.80
C LEU A 37 -4.01 -17.85 3.29
N LEU A 38 -4.56 -16.83 3.98
CA LEU A 38 -4.26 -15.43 3.67
C LEU A 38 -2.79 -15.13 3.95
N PHE A 39 -2.26 -15.60 5.08
CA PHE A 39 -0.85 -15.39 5.45
C PHE A 39 0.10 -16.13 4.51
N LEU A 40 -0.25 -17.35 4.08
CA LEU A 40 0.52 -18.11 3.10
C LEU A 40 0.62 -17.39 1.76
N ALA A 41 -0.49 -16.81 1.27
CA ALA A 41 -0.47 -16.01 0.04
C ALA A 41 0.51 -14.82 0.15
N ILE A 42 0.58 -14.15 1.31
CA ILE A 42 1.52 -13.06 1.55
C ILE A 42 2.97 -13.57 1.57
N ILE A 43 3.23 -14.71 2.21
CA ILE A 43 4.57 -15.34 2.19
C ILE A 43 4.98 -15.67 0.75
N CYS A 44 4.07 -16.24 -0.05
CA CYS A 44 4.34 -16.55 -1.46
C CYS A 44 4.70 -15.27 -2.25
N LEU A 45 3.91 -14.19 -2.10
CA LEU A 45 4.20 -12.91 -2.77
C LEU A 45 5.53 -12.32 -2.31
N ALA A 46 5.81 -12.33 -1.01
CA ALA A 46 7.08 -11.83 -0.47
C ALA A 46 8.28 -12.66 -0.96
N ALA A 47 8.13 -13.97 -1.08
CA ALA A 47 9.16 -14.86 -1.63
C ALA A 47 9.41 -14.54 -3.11
N PHE A 48 8.35 -14.41 -3.94
CA PHE A 48 8.50 -13.94 -5.32
C PHE A 48 9.21 -12.59 -5.39
N GLY A 49 8.84 -11.62 -4.51
CA GLY A 49 9.47 -10.31 -4.43
C GLY A 49 10.96 -10.39 -4.12
N ILE A 50 11.35 -11.14 -3.07
CA ILE A 50 12.77 -11.29 -2.67
C ILE A 50 13.60 -11.91 -3.80
N VAL A 51 13.06 -12.93 -4.48
CA VAL A 51 13.74 -13.60 -5.61
C VAL A 51 13.84 -12.67 -6.82
N SER A 52 12.79 -11.89 -7.12
CA SER A 52 12.80 -10.91 -8.21
C SER A 52 13.78 -9.78 -7.94
N ILE A 53 13.82 -9.25 -6.71
CA ILE A 53 14.78 -8.23 -6.29
C ILE A 53 16.22 -8.78 -6.39
N PHE A 54 16.44 -10.03 -6.03
CA PHE A 54 17.74 -10.67 -6.20
C PHE A 54 18.15 -10.73 -7.67
N SER A 55 17.24 -11.10 -8.56
CA SER A 55 17.49 -11.11 -10.02
C SER A 55 17.74 -9.70 -10.59
N ALA A 56 17.01 -8.69 -10.08
CA ALA A 56 17.17 -7.29 -10.48
C ALA A 56 18.52 -6.68 -10.08
N THR A 57 19.06 -7.09 -8.93
CA THR A 57 20.30 -6.50 -8.39
C THR A 57 21.57 -7.24 -8.81
N THR A 58 21.47 -8.09 -9.83
CA THR A 58 22.63 -8.76 -10.45
C THR A 58 23.45 -7.74 -11.21
N ALA A 59 24.72 -7.58 -10.82
CA ALA A 59 25.64 -6.75 -11.60
C ALA A 59 26.00 -7.47 -12.92
N ALA A 60 26.04 -6.72 -14.02
CA ALA A 60 26.59 -7.21 -15.29
C ALA A 60 28.11 -7.38 -15.16
N THR A 61 28.56 -8.51 -14.65
CA THR A 61 29.94 -8.91 -14.65
C THR A 61 30.11 -10.03 -15.68
N ASP A 62 31.18 -9.97 -16.48
CA ASP A 62 31.50 -10.96 -17.51
C ASP A 62 31.87 -12.35 -16.97
N VAL A 63 31.45 -12.68 -15.76
CA VAL A 63 31.78 -13.93 -15.09
C VAL A 63 30.65 -14.94 -15.32
N GLU A 64 30.93 -15.94 -16.15
CA GLU A 64 30.12 -17.15 -16.19
C GLU A 64 30.16 -17.86 -14.84
N THR A 65 29.13 -17.72 -14.03
CA THR A 65 29.05 -18.33 -12.71
C THR A 65 28.40 -19.70 -12.79
N ASN A 66 29.14 -20.74 -12.50
CA ASN A 66 28.67 -22.14 -12.53
C ASN A 66 28.26 -22.66 -11.14
N SER A 67 28.43 -21.87 -10.07
CA SER A 67 28.08 -22.27 -8.71
C SER A 67 27.25 -21.20 -7.98
N VAL A 68 26.40 -21.64 -7.05
CA VAL A 68 25.59 -20.76 -6.20
C VAL A 68 26.47 -19.83 -5.36
N SER A 69 27.63 -20.27 -4.92
CA SER A 69 28.58 -19.46 -4.15
C SER A 69 29.20 -18.33 -4.97
N GLU A 70 29.45 -18.54 -6.25
CA GLU A 70 29.96 -17.53 -7.18
C GLU A 70 28.86 -16.55 -7.52
N MET A 71 27.62 -17.00 -7.78
CA MET A 71 26.45 -16.14 -7.95
C MET A 71 26.28 -15.19 -6.76
N LEU A 72 26.40 -15.67 -5.53
CA LEU A 72 26.29 -14.86 -4.32
C LEU A 72 27.43 -13.84 -4.16
N SER A 73 28.59 -14.07 -4.71
CA SER A 73 29.73 -13.14 -4.65
C SER A 73 29.61 -11.97 -5.63
N VAL A 74 28.92 -12.18 -6.76
CA VAL A 74 28.73 -11.20 -7.84
C VAL A 74 27.47 -10.34 -7.61
N HIS A 75 26.49 -10.86 -6.88
CA HIS A 75 25.21 -10.20 -6.68
C HIS A 75 25.20 -9.31 -5.43
N SER A 76 24.54 -8.16 -5.52
CA SER A 76 24.26 -7.33 -4.35
C SER A 76 23.13 -7.95 -3.52
N ILE A 77 23.49 -8.68 -2.47
CA ILE A 77 22.53 -9.27 -1.51
C ILE A 77 21.88 -8.20 -0.62
N THR A 78 22.29 -6.96 -0.73
CA THR A 78 21.85 -5.87 0.16
C THR A 78 20.35 -5.65 0.10
N TYR A 79 19.77 -5.48 -1.10
CA TYR A 79 18.33 -5.22 -1.26
C TYR A 79 17.45 -6.43 -0.90
N PRO A 80 17.73 -7.66 -1.36
CA PRO A 80 16.98 -8.86 -0.93
C PRO A 80 17.02 -9.06 0.59
N ARG A 81 18.19 -8.87 1.23
CA ARG A 81 18.34 -8.94 2.68
C ARG A 81 17.54 -7.89 3.40
N LEU A 82 17.56 -6.63 2.94
CA LEU A 82 16.77 -5.55 3.50
C LEU A 82 15.26 -5.82 3.33
N GLN A 83 14.82 -6.33 2.18
CA GLN A 83 13.43 -6.71 1.96
C GLN A 83 12.97 -7.79 2.94
N LEU A 84 13.79 -8.80 3.20
CA LEU A 84 13.53 -9.82 4.23
C LEU A 84 13.42 -9.20 5.62
N ILE A 85 14.31 -8.28 5.99
CA ILE A 85 14.26 -7.57 7.27
C ILE A 85 12.96 -6.77 7.38
N TRP A 86 12.55 -6.05 6.33
CA TRP A 86 11.30 -5.31 6.31
C TRP A 86 10.07 -6.22 6.39
N PHE A 87 10.11 -7.39 5.75
CA PHE A 87 9.05 -8.39 5.86
C PHE A 87 8.92 -8.93 7.29
N LEU A 88 10.04 -9.23 7.96
CA LEU A 88 10.05 -9.69 9.35
C LEU A 88 9.56 -8.58 10.30
N ALA A 89 10.06 -7.35 10.14
CA ALA A 89 9.60 -6.19 10.90
C ALA A 89 8.11 -5.92 10.68
N GLY A 90 7.65 -6.03 9.44
CA GLY A 90 6.22 -5.93 9.09
C GLY A 90 5.38 -7.03 9.72
N THR A 91 5.88 -8.26 9.80
CA THR A 91 5.20 -9.37 10.48
C THR A 91 5.06 -9.09 11.99
N ILE A 92 6.08 -8.52 12.62
CA ILE A 92 5.99 -8.09 14.03
C ILE A 92 4.94 -6.97 14.17
N ALA A 93 4.94 -5.98 13.29
CA ALA A 93 3.96 -4.90 13.27
C ALA A 93 2.53 -5.44 13.04
N MET A 94 2.34 -6.38 12.11
CA MET A 94 1.09 -7.10 11.88
C MET A 94 0.60 -7.78 13.16
N CYS A 95 1.47 -8.51 13.84
CA CYS A 95 1.14 -9.15 15.12
C CYS A 95 0.73 -8.11 16.17
N ALA A 96 1.44 -7.01 16.30
CA ALA A 96 1.09 -5.93 17.22
C ALA A 96 -0.33 -5.38 16.95
N VAL A 97 -0.70 -5.19 15.68
CA VAL A 97 -2.05 -4.77 15.28
C VAL A 97 -3.09 -5.84 15.65
N ILE A 98 -2.80 -7.13 15.51
CA ILE A 98 -3.70 -8.22 15.85
C ILE A 98 -3.98 -8.29 17.37
N PHE A 99 -2.98 -7.99 18.20
CA PHE A 99 -3.14 -8.02 19.66
C PHE A 99 -4.07 -6.93 20.19
N VAL A 100 -4.12 -5.76 19.53
CA VAL A 100 -4.99 -4.64 19.92
C VAL A 100 -6.38 -4.85 19.34
N ASP A 101 -7.46 -4.73 20.15
CA ASP A 101 -8.83 -4.91 19.64
C ASP A 101 -9.18 -3.84 18.59
N PHE A 102 -9.75 -4.27 17.44
CA PHE A 102 -10.14 -3.36 16.37
C PHE A 102 -11.16 -2.30 16.83
N LYS A 103 -11.91 -2.55 17.92
CA LYS A 103 -12.79 -1.57 18.54
C LYS A 103 -12.05 -0.39 19.16
N LEU A 104 -10.77 -0.58 19.54
CA LEU A 104 -9.93 0.54 19.98
C LEU A 104 -9.53 1.41 18.80
N TYR A 105 -9.26 0.83 17.64
CA TYR A 105 -9.04 1.62 16.41
C TYR A 105 -10.28 2.45 16.06
N GLU A 106 -11.50 1.88 16.21
CA GLU A 106 -12.75 2.62 16.03
C GLU A 106 -12.86 3.79 17.02
N LYS A 107 -12.60 3.52 18.30
CA LYS A 107 -12.69 4.52 19.38
C LYS A 107 -11.73 5.70 19.16
N TYR A 108 -10.51 5.41 18.72
CA TYR A 108 -9.44 6.40 18.55
C TYR A 108 -9.21 6.85 17.09
N ALA A 109 -10.13 6.56 16.17
CA ALA A 109 -9.98 6.88 14.75
C ALA A 109 -9.79 8.39 14.47
N ASP A 110 -10.39 9.29 15.28
CA ASP A 110 -10.17 10.74 15.16
C ASP A 110 -8.73 11.13 15.48
N ILE A 111 -8.09 10.41 16.42
CA ILE A 111 -6.69 10.64 16.77
C ILE A 111 -5.79 10.18 15.64
N PHE A 112 -6.06 9.02 15.02
CA PHE A 112 -5.34 8.55 13.85
C PHE A 112 -5.46 9.51 12.68
N TYR A 113 -6.64 10.11 12.48
CA TYR A 113 -6.84 11.11 11.45
C TYR A 113 -5.96 12.34 11.67
N TRP A 114 -6.01 12.94 12.86
CA TRP A 114 -5.21 14.13 13.16
C TRP A 114 -3.71 13.83 13.19
N PHE A 115 -3.33 12.65 13.67
CA PHE A 115 -1.94 12.18 13.64
C PHE A 115 -1.44 12.08 12.19
N ASN A 116 -2.25 11.53 11.27
CA ASN A 116 -1.94 11.50 9.85
C ASN A 116 -1.72 12.92 9.29
N ILE A 117 -2.62 13.86 9.58
CA ILE A 117 -2.50 15.26 9.14
C ILE A 117 -1.20 15.88 9.64
N ILE A 118 -0.88 15.69 10.92
CA ILE A 118 0.35 16.22 11.53
C ILE A 118 1.60 15.63 10.85
N LEU A 119 1.62 14.32 10.61
CA LEU A 119 2.73 13.65 9.92
C LEU A 119 2.92 14.19 8.49
N LEU A 120 1.83 14.36 7.75
CA LEU A 120 1.87 14.89 6.38
C LEU A 120 2.35 16.35 6.35
N LEU A 121 1.90 17.18 7.30
CA LEU A 121 2.36 18.57 7.43
C LEU A 121 3.84 18.63 7.83
N LEU A 122 4.29 17.76 8.72
CA LEU A 122 5.67 17.76 9.20
C LEU A 122 6.65 17.43 8.06
N VAL A 123 6.30 16.53 7.15
CA VAL A 123 7.11 16.24 5.96
C VAL A 123 7.21 17.45 5.03
N LEU A 124 6.13 18.21 4.86
CA LEU A 124 6.14 19.42 4.03
C LEU A 124 7.04 20.52 4.62
N THR A 125 7.20 20.58 5.96
CA THR A 125 8.02 21.58 6.63
C THR A 125 9.51 21.22 6.68
N VAL A 126 9.81 19.93 6.80
CA VAL A 126 11.18 19.40 6.78
C VAL A 126 11.57 19.18 5.32
N LYS A 127 12.20 20.18 4.68
CA LYS A 127 12.72 20.10 3.31
C LYS A 127 13.87 19.08 3.19
N ALA A 128 13.61 17.83 3.54
CA ALA A 128 14.56 16.72 3.52
C ALA A 128 14.30 15.86 2.29
N GLY A 129 14.62 16.38 1.09
CA GLY A 129 14.48 15.60 -0.12
C GLY A 129 15.54 15.96 -1.15
N ARG A 130 16.32 14.99 -1.63
CA ARG A 130 17.10 15.13 -2.86
C ARG A 130 16.16 15.10 -4.07
N GLY A 131 16.49 15.92 -5.08
CA GLY A 131 15.76 15.92 -6.34
C GLY A 131 14.34 16.50 -6.30
N GLY A 132 14.01 17.36 -5.32
CA GLY A 132 12.71 18.05 -5.27
C GLY A 132 11.54 17.22 -4.75
N MET A 133 11.74 15.98 -4.31
CA MET A 133 10.72 15.17 -3.63
C MET A 133 10.79 15.38 -2.11
N THR A 134 9.77 15.99 -1.53
CA THR A 134 9.65 16.23 -0.08
C THR A 134 8.87 15.12 0.63
N ALA A 135 8.77 13.92 0.04
CA ALA A 135 7.91 12.85 0.53
C ALA A 135 8.54 11.94 1.60
N PHE A 136 9.86 12.03 1.80
CA PHE A 136 10.60 11.10 2.67
C PHE A 136 11.32 11.81 3.81
N PHE A 137 11.28 11.19 5.00
CA PHE A 137 12.24 11.45 6.06
C PHE A 137 13.47 10.55 5.85
N ASN A 138 14.57 11.11 5.41
CA ASN A 138 15.82 10.37 5.25
C ASN A 138 16.58 10.36 6.56
N TRP A 139 16.83 9.17 7.12
CA TRP A 139 17.71 8.97 8.28
C TRP A 139 19.00 8.29 7.85
N GLY A 140 20.11 9.00 8.09
CA GLY A 140 21.47 8.49 7.89
C GLY A 140 22.18 9.08 6.69
N SER A 141 23.51 9.16 6.79
CA SER A 141 24.43 9.45 5.67
C SER A 141 24.23 8.36 4.60
N GLU A 142 24.40 8.72 3.33
CA GLU A 142 24.51 7.76 2.24
C GLU A 142 25.54 6.70 2.62
N SER A 143 25.11 5.53 3.00
CA SER A 143 26.03 4.42 2.98
C SER A 143 26.30 4.09 1.51
N ALA A 144 27.55 3.83 1.17
CA ALA A 144 28.04 3.48 -0.16
C ALA A 144 27.31 2.29 -0.83
N ALA A 145 26.36 1.69 -0.14
CA ALA A 145 25.48 0.59 -0.58
C ALA A 145 24.12 1.03 -1.12
N GLY A 146 23.93 2.32 -1.53
CA GLY A 146 22.80 2.76 -2.38
C GLY A 146 21.37 2.64 -1.81
N GLY A 147 21.17 2.05 -0.65
CA GLY A 147 19.82 1.84 -0.10
C GLY A 147 19.27 3.08 0.60
N GLN A 148 18.34 3.80 -0.01
CA GLN A 148 17.62 4.89 0.65
C GLN A 148 16.78 4.34 1.80
N ARG A 149 17.17 4.64 3.04
CA ARG A 149 16.39 4.34 4.25
C ARG A 149 15.47 5.53 4.52
N GLY A 150 14.42 5.65 3.72
CA GLY A 150 13.43 6.71 3.86
C GLY A 150 12.14 6.20 4.51
N PHE A 151 11.66 6.90 5.53
CA PHE A 151 10.32 6.74 6.05
C PHE A 151 9.38 7.66 5.26
N GLN A 152 8.37 7.07 4.60
CA GLN A 152 7.37 7.82 3.83
C GLN A 152 6.04 7.88 4.61
N PRO A 153 5.71 9.02 5.22
CA PRO A 153 4.47 9.16 6.00
C PRO A 153 3.20 8.95 5.21
N SER A 154 3.15 9.31 3.90
CA SER A 154 2.01 9.10 3.04
C SER A 154 1.64 7.62 2.89
N GLU A 155 2.63 6.72 2.97
CA GLU A 155 2.40 5.27 2.98
C GLU A 155 1.56 4.85 4.19
N PHE A 156 1.99 5.25 5.41
CA PHE A 156 1.25 4.97 6.64
C PHE A 156 -0.10 5.68 6.69
N GLY A 157 -0.20 6.81 6.03
CA GLY A 157 -1.44 7.56 5.87
C GLY A 157 -2.57 6.74 5.27
N LYS A 158 -2.28 5.76 4.41
CA LYS A 158 -3.27 4.83 3.84
C LYS A 158 -3.98 4.02 4.94
N PHE A 159 -3.22 3.50 5.90
CA PHE A 159 -3.80 2.80 7.06
C PHE A 159 -4.69 3.73 7.90
N PHE A 160 -4.22 4.94 8.19
CA PHE A 160 -4.96 5.89 9.02
C PHE A 160 -6.23 6.37 8.34
N ILE A 161 -6.20 6.63 7.03
CA ILE A 161 -7.39 7.07 6.29
C ILE A 161 -8.44 5.96 6.17
N ILE A 162 -8.02 4.68 5.99
CA ILE A 162 -8.93 3.53 6.00
C ILE A 162 -9.68 3.45 7.33
N VAL A 163 -8.96 3.50 8.46
CA VAL A 163 -9.57 3.44 9.80
C VAL A 163 -10.53 4.61 10.02
N SER A 164 -10.12 5.82 9.66
CA SER A 164 -10.89 7.04 9.87
C SER A 164 -12.17 7.08 9.01
N LEU A 165 -12.08 6.68 7.75
CA LEU A 165 -13.23 6.57 6.85
C LEU A 165 -14.17 5.45 7.26
N ALA A 166 -13.63 4.28 7.62
CA ALA A 166 -14.43 3.15 8.10
C ALA A 166 -15.31 3.57 9.28
N ARG A 167 -14.78 4.31 10.26
CA ARG A 167 -15.57 4.86 11.37
C ARG A 167 -16.59 5.88 10.89
N THR A 168 -16.22 6.77 9.99
CA THR A 168 -17.11 7.80 9.46
C THR A 168 -18.33 7.17 8.81
N PHE A 169 -18.14 6.10 8.00
CA PHE A 169 -19.23 5.38 7.36
C PHE A 169 -19.99 4.48 8.33
N ALA A 170 -19.34 3.81 9.27
CA ALA A 170 -19.96 2.94 10.26
C ALA A 170 -20.96 3.71 11.17
N ASN A 171 -20.63 4.94 11.52
CA ASN A 171 -21.47 5.79 12.36
C ASN A 171 -22.71 6.34 11.63
N ARG A 172 -22.79 6.20 10.30
CA ARG A 172 -23.95 6.65 9.54
C ARG A 172 -25.11 5.68 9.65
N LYS A 173 -26.28 6.21 9.97
CA LYS A 173 -27.53 5.44 10.05
C LYS A 173 -28.16 5.22 8.67
N LYS A 174 -27.93 6.12 7.72
CA LYS A 174 -28.49 6.10 6.35
C LYS A 174 -27.40 6.29 5.30
N PRO A 175 -27.54 5.70 4.12
CA PRO A 175 -26.67 5.95 2.98
C PRO A 175 -26.71 7.42 2.56
N ILE A 176 -25.64 7.91 1.94
CA ILE A 176 -25.54 9.27 1.39
C ILE A 176 -26.40 9.33 0.12
N ARG A 177 -27.40 10.19 0.12
CA ARG A 177 -28.30 10.37 -1.02
C ARG A 177 -28.23 11.75 -1.66
N THR A 178 -27.72 12.73 -0.95
CA THR A 178 -27.67 14.12 -1.39
C THR A 178 -26.23 14.64 -1.44
N PHE A 179 -25.98 15.60 -2.32
CA PHE A 179 -24.68 16.26 -2.42
C PHE A 179 -24.29 16.96 -1.10
N ARG A 180 -25.26 17.54 -0.39
CA ARG A 180 -25.02 18.20 0.91
C ARG A 180 -24.50 17.23 1.98
N GLU A 181 -24.90 15.97 1.94
CA GLU A 181 -24.39 14.93 2.86
C GLU A 181 -23.02 14.40 2.45
N LEU A 182 -22.70 14.47 1.14
CA LEU A 182 -21.43 14.02 0.58
C LEU A 182 -20.30 15.01 0.88
N VAL A 183 -20.55 16.32 0.78
CA VAL A 183 -19.55 17.38 0.95
C VAL A 183 -18.71 17.24 2.22
N PRO A 184 -19.28 17.05 3.44
CA PRO A 184 -18.47 16.94 4.65
C PRO A 184 -17.51 15.74 4.64
N VAL A 185 -17.91 14.61 4.06
CA VAL A 185 -17.06 13.40 3.96
C VAL A 185 -15.99 13.61 2.90
N THR A 186 -16.33 14.29 1.82
CA THR A 186 -15.34 14.65 0.78
C THR A 186 -14.29 15.62 1.33
N ILE A 187 -14.67 16.65 2.07
CA ILE A 187 -13.73 17.57 2.71
C ILE A 187 -12.82 16.83 3.70
N TYR A 188 -13.37 15.87 4.45
CA TYR A 188 -12.60 15.05 5.38
C TYR A 188 -11.49 14.26 4.68
N VAL A 189 -11.72 13.77 3.46
CA VAL A 189 -10.70 13.08 2.64
C VAL A 189 -9.82 14.07 1.88
N ALA A 190 -10.40 15.20 1.43
CA ALA A 190 -9.67 16.18 0.63
C ALA A 190 -8.50 16.81 1.39
N ILE A 191 -8.60 17.00 2.71
CA ILE A 191 -7.52 17.57 3.51
C ILE A 191 -6.23 16.72 3.43
N PRO A 192 -6.20 15.43 3.82
CA PRO A 192 -5.00 14.61 3.68
C PRO A 192 -4.62 14.40 2.21
N LEU A 193 -5.58 14.31 1.29
CA LEU A 193 -5.33 14.17 -0.13
C LEU A 193 -4.54 15.35 -0.69
N VAL A 194 -4.93 16.58 -0.38
CA VAL A 194 -4.22 17.79 -0.81
C VAL A 194 -2.82 17.84 -0.23
N LEU A 195 -2.63 17.43 1.04
CA LEU A 195 -1.31 17.38 1.65
C LEU A 195 -0.38 16.39 0.96
N VAL A 196 -0.87 15.20 0.59
CA VAL A 196 -0.13 14.20 -0.19
C VAL A 196 0.18 14.73 -1.59
N PHE A 197 -0.79 15.39 -2.22
CA PHE A 197 -0.62 16.01 -3.53
C PHE A 197 0.46 17.10 -3.54
N LEU A 198 0.54 17.91 -2.48
CA LEU A 198 1.60 18.92 -2.28
C LEU A 198 3.00 18.30 -2.02
N GLN A 199 3.07 17.04 -1.60
CA GLN A 199 4.32 16.27 -1.45
C GLN A 199 4.80 15.65 -2.78
N PRO A 200 4.32 16.07 -3.88
CA PRO A 200 4.26 15.53 -5.24
C PRO A 200 4.22 13.98 -5.33
N ASP A 201 3.41 13.39 -4.47
CA ASP A 201 3.14 11.94 -4.45
C ASP A 201 1.78 11.65 -5.10
N PHE A 202 1.75 11.75 -6.43
CA PHE A 202 0.53 11.57 -7.20
C PHE A 202 -0.03 10.15 -7.08
N GLY A 203 0.84 9.17 -7.06
CA GLY A 203 0.46 7.76 -6.94
C GLY A 203 -0.33 7.50 -5.66
N THR A 204 0.23 7.87 -4.50
CA THR A 204 -0.46 7.71 -3.21
C THR A 204 -1.76 8.52 -3.14
N ALA A 205 -1.81 9.72 -3.77
CA ALA A 205 -3.05 10.51 -3.85
C ALA A 205 -4.17 9.74 -4.57
N LEU A 206 -3.87 9.06 -5.68
CA LEU A 206 -4.84 8.21 -6.39
C LEU A 206 -5.31 7.03 -5.54
N VAL A 207 -4.43 6.42 -4.73
CA VAL A 207 -4.83 5.35 -3.78
C VAL A 207 -5.86 5.87 -2.77
N TYR A 208 -5.70 7.10 -2.25
CA TYR A 208 -6.67 7.70 -1.33
C TYR A 208 -8.04 7.90 -2.00
N VAL A 209 -8.03 8.35 -3.27
CA VAL A 209 -9.26 8.50 -4.07
C VAL A 209 -9.93 7.14 -4.28
N ALA A 210 -9.16 6.09 -4.61
CA ALA A 210 -9.68 4.75 -4.82
C ALA A 210 -10.30 4.16 -3.54
N ILE A 211 -9.64 4.28 -2.39
CA ILE A 211 -10.17 3.86 -1.08
C ILE A 211 -11.49 4.59 -0.80
N PHE A 212 -11.52 5.89 -1.00
CA PHE A 212 -12.71 6.72 -0.78
C PHE A 212 -13.87 6.31 -1.68
N ALA A 213 -13.62 6.15 -2.99
CA ALA A 213 -14.63 5.77 -3.98
C ALA A 213 -15.26 4.40 -3.67
N VAL A 214 -14.45 3.40 -3.33
CA VAL A 214 -14.94 2.06 -2.98
C VAL A 214 -15.73 2.08 -1.68
N LEU A 215 -15.28 2.80 -0.66
CA LEU A 215 -16.01 2.91 0.61
C LEU A 215 -17.33 3.69 0.44
N LEU A 216 -17.38 4.72 -0.38
CA LEU A 216 -18.61 5.40 -0.77
C LEU A 216 -19.60 4.43 -1.45
N TRP A 217 -19.10 3.64 -2.41
CA TRP A 217 -19.93 2.68 -3.13
C TRP A 217 -20.53 1.64 -2.19
N VAL A 218 -19.70 1.03 -1.35
CA VAL A 218 -20.14 -0.01 -0.40
C VAL A 218 -21.05 0.55 0.70
N SER A 219 -20.93 1.85 1.01
CA SER A 219 -21.86 2.53 1.95
C SER A 219 -23.27 2.71 1.39
N GLY A 220 -23.52 2.33 0.13
CA GLY A 220 -24.81 2.49 -0.54
C GLY A 220 -25.05 3.89 -1.10
N THR A 221 -24.00 4.69 -1.28
CA THR A 221 -24.10 6.00 -1.92
C THR A 221 -24.47 5.85 -3.40
N ASN A 222 -25.32 6.75 -3.91
CA ASN A 222 -25.74 6.72 -5.30
C ASN A 222 -24.54 6.87 -6.25
N LEU A 223 -24.41 5.96 -7.24
CA LEU A 223 -23.31 5.94 -8.21
C LEU A 223 -23.17 7.28 -8.98
N LYS A 224 -24.27 7.97 -9.27
CA LYS A 224 -24.24 9.29 -9.93
C LYS A 224 -23.53 10.34 -9.07
N LEU A 225 -23.72 10.29 -7.74
CA LEU A 225 -23.00 11.17 -6.81
C LEU A 225 -21.53 10.83 -6.73
N ILE A 226 -21.20 9.53 -6.72
CA ILE A 226 -19.79 9.06 -6.71
C ILE A 226 -19.09 9.51 -8.00
N ALA A 227 -19.70 9.26 -9.15
CA ALA A 227 -19.15 9.69 -10.44
C ALA A 227 -18.99 11.22 -10.51
N GLY A 228 -19.98 11.98 -10.03
CA GLY A 228 -19.92 13.44 -9.97
C GLY A 228 -18.78 13.97 -9.10
N ILE A 229 -18.58 13.43 -7.89
CA ILE A 229 -17.50 13.89 -7.02
C ILE A 229 -16.13 13.47 -7.54
N LEU A 230 -16.00 12.28 -8.11
CA LEU A 230 -14.74 11.83 -8.74
C LEU A 230 -14.40 12.70 -9.94
N ALA A 231 -15.38 13.04 -10.78
CA ALA A 231 -15.17 13.96 -11.90
C ALA A 231 -14.71 15.35 -11.41
N ILE A 232 -15.36 15.91 -10.38
CA ILE A 232 -14.95 17.19 -9.77
C ILE A 232 -13.52 17.09 -9.21
N MET A 233 -13.18 16.01 -8.49
CA MET A 233 -11.84 15.81 -7.95
C MET A 233 -10.79 15.74 -9.07
N LEU A 234 -11.05 15.01 -10.13
CA LEU A 234 -10.15 14.93 -11.28
C LEU A 234 -10.03 16.28 -11.99
N CYS A 235 -11.14 16.98 -12.22
CA CYS A 235 -11.16 18.32 -12.82
C CYS A 235 -10.38 19.36 -12.00
N ILE A 236 -10.24 19.18 -10.71
CA ILE A 236 -9.42 20.06 -9.85
C ILE A 236 -7.98 19.57 -9.78
N LEU A 237 -7.77 18.27 -9.54
CA LEU A 237 -6.43 17.70 -9.34
C LEU A 237 -5.56 17.77 -10.60
N ILE A 238 -6.11 17.50 -11.78
CA ILE A 238 -5.35 17.53 -13.03
C ILE A 238 -4.83 18.94 -13.37
N PRO A 239 -5.67 19.99 -13.42
CA PRO A 239 -5.18 21.35 -13.65
C PRO A 239 -4.28 21.88 -12.53
N ALA A 240 -4.58 21.57 -11.27
CA ALA A 240 -3.73 21.96 -10.15
C ALA A 240 -2.35 21.31 -10.25
N TRP A 241 -2.30 20.04 -10.60
CA TRP A 241 -1.06 19.33 -10.82
C TRP A 241 -0.27 19.90 -12.02
N TYR A 242 -0.96 20.19 -13.14
CA TYR A 242 -0.35 20.86 -14.28
C TYR A 242 0.21 22.23 -13.92
N TYR A 243 -0.58 23.08 -13.25
CA TYR A 243 -0.17 24.43 -12.86
C TYR A 243 1.02 24.43 -11.88
N LEU A 244 1.01 23.58 -10.88
CA LEU A 244 2.09 23.45 -9.90
C LEU A 244 3.41 22.95 -10.53
N ASN A 245 3.34 22.28 -11.66
CA ASN A 245 4.49 21.72 -12.35
C ASN A 245 4.87 22.48 -13.63
N ALA A 246 4.06 23.42 -14.10
CA ALA A 246 4.28 24.16 -15.36
C ALA A 246 5.48 25.12 -15.31
N SER A 247 5.92 25.54 -14.13
CA SER A 247 7.04 26.48 -13.94
C SER A 247 8.41 25.77 -13.87
N SER A 248 8.44 24.45 -13.85
CA SER A 248 9.66 23.65 -13.92
C SER A 248 9.57 22.77 -15.17
N THR A 249 10.66 22.57 -15.88
CA THR A 249 10.87 21.48 -16.85
C THR A 249 10.70 20.17 -16.08
N SER A 250 9.46 19.87 -15.66
CA SER A 250 9.24 18.90 -14.63
C SER A 250 9.03 17.54 -15.26
N PHE A 251 9.96 16.66 -14.99
CA PHE A 251 9.92 15.21 -15.16
C PHE A 251 8.52 14.56 -14.97
N ARG A 252 7.56 15.24 -14.33
CA ARG A 252 6.22 14.73 -14.04
C ARG A 252 5.18 15.01 -15.12
N LEU A 253 5.22 16.19 -15.74
CA LEU A 253 4.40 16.48 -16.90
C LEU A 253 4.84 15.56 -18.04
N THR A 254 6.15 15.37 -18.16
CA THR A 254 6.76 14.46 -19.13
C THR A 254 6.20 13.04 -18.99
N ARG A 255 5.91 12.54 -17.78
CA ARG A 255 5.31 11.20 -17.57
C ARG A 255 3.94 11.01 -18.26
N ILE A 256 3.09 12.02 -18.31
CA ILE A 256 1.81 11.94 -19.03
C ILE A 256 2.03 12.13 -20.54
N LEU A 257 2.90 13.08 -20.92
CA LEU A 257 3.20 13.34 -22.32
C LEU A 257 3.88 12.14 -22.98
N MET A 258 4.85 11.51 -22.31
CA MET A 258 5.52 10.30 -22.81
C MET A 258 4.57 9.09 -22.87
N TRP A 259 3.53 9.03 -22.03
CA TRP A 259 2.52 7.98 -22.11
C TRP A 259 1.59 8.18 -23.30
N LEU A 260 1.25 9.45 -23.63
CA LEU A 260 0.41 9.78 -24.77
C LEU A 260 1.19 9.69 -26.09
N ASN A 261 2.42 10.19 -26.14
CA ASN A 261 3.28 10.26 -27.30
C ASN A 261 4.71 9.81 -26.96
N PRO A 262 4.95 8.50 -26.78
CA PRO A 262 6.26 7.99 -26.37
C PRO A 262 7.38 8.29 -27.38
N GLU A 263 7.04 8.47 -28.66
CA GLU A 263 7.97 8.79 -29.73
C GLU A 263 8.61 10.19 -29.59
N ASP A 264 7.88 11.14 -28.99
CA ASP A 264 8.37 12.51 -28.74
C ASP A 264 9.28 12.61 -27.50
N TYR A 265 9.26 11.59 -26.64
CA TYR A 265 9.99 11.54 -25.36
C TYR A 265 10.76 10.22 -25.19
N PRO A 266 11.67 9.86 -26.10
CA PRO A 266 12.29 8.52 -26.13
C PRO A 266 13.11 8.21 -24.88
N ASP A 267 13.81 9.18 -24.31
CA ASP A 267 14.63 8.98 -23.10
C ASP A 267 13.77 8.72 -21.85
N ASP A 268 12.68 9.45 -21.70
CA ASP A 268 11.76 9.31 -20.57
C ASP A 268 10.87 8.05 -20.71
N ALA A 269 10.46 7.69 -21.93
CA ALA A 269 9.67 6.49 -22.23
C ALA A 269 10.51 5.21 -22.14
N ARG A 270 11.85 5.30 -22.18
CA ARG A 270 12.80 4.17 -22.18
C ARG A 270 12.50 3.17 -21.05
N GLN A 271 12.18 3.65 -19.85
CA GLN A 271 11.90 2.79 -18.71
C GLN A 271 10.69 1.86 -18.94
N VAL A 272 9.59 2.40 -19.49
CA VAL A 272 8.38 1.61 -19.78
C VAL A 272 8.63 0.67 -20.95
N ILE A 273 9.24 1.15 -22.02
CA ILE A 273 9.56 0.36 -23.21
C ILE A 273 10.48 -0.80 -22.84
N ASN A 274 11.55 -0.55 -22.10
CA ASN A 274 12.47 -1.60 -21.64
C ASN A 274 11.78 -2.60 -20.70
N GLY A 275 10.87 -2.14 -19.82
CA GLY A 275 10.05 -3.01 -18.98
C GLY A 275 9.16 -3.94 -19.81
N GLN A 276 8.52 -3.45 -20.87
CA GLN A 276 7.72 -4.26 -21.79
C GLN A 276 8.57 -5.26 -22.58
N ILE A 277 9.74 -4.83 -23.06
CA ILE A 277 10.68 -5.71 -23.77
C ILE A 277 11.18 -6.80 -22.81
N ALA A 278 11.50 -6.47 -21.55
CA ALA A 278 11.91 -7.44 -20.55
C ALA A 278 10.84 -8.52 -20.33
N ILE A 279 9.56 -8.13 -20.18
CA ILE A 279 8.44 -9.11 -20.10
C ILE A 279 8.39 -9.97 -21.37
N GLY A 280 8.50 -9.35 -22.56
CA GLY A 280 8.45 -10.06 -23.84
C GLY A 280 9.60 -11.06 -24.00
N THR A 281 10.81 -10.70 -23.57
CA THR A 281 11.99 -11.58 -23.63
C THR A 281 11.91 -12.78 -22.68
N GLY A 282 11.10 -12.69 -21.61
CA GLY A 282 10.85 -13.80 -20.70
C GLY A 282 10.11 -14.98 -21.34
N GLY A 283 9.36 -14.77 -22.43
CA GLY A 283 8.63 -15.85 -23.11
C GLY A 283 7.67 -16.58 -22.16
N LEU A 284 7.52 -17.92 -22.34
CA LEU A 284 6.60 -18.72 -21.52
C LEU A 284 7.15 -19.04 -20.14
N THR A 285 8.42 -19.44 -20.03
CA THR A 285 9.01 -20.00 -18.81
C THR A 285 10.05 -19.09 -18.14
N GLY A 286 10.33 -17.94 -18.73
CA GLY A 286 11.34 -17.00 -18.26
C GLY A 286 12.75 -17.30 -18.75
N ARG A 287 13.63 -16.31 -18.60
CA ARG A 287 15.06 -16.44 -18.89
C ARG A 287 15.85 -17.12 -17.76
N GLY A 288 15.21 -17.30 -16.60
CA GLY A 288 15.84 -17.84 -15.40
C GLY A 288 16.34 -16.76 -14.45
N LEU A 289 16.79 -17.23 -13.27
CA LEU A 289 17.32 -16.35 -12.22
C LEU A 289 18.69 -15.83 -12.62
N ALA A 290 18.90 -14.52 -12.40
CA ALA A 290 20.23 -13.90 -12.50
C ALA A 290 20.92 -14.14 -13.84
N THR A 291 20.17 -14.18 -14.93
CA THR A 291 20.71 -14.43 -16.28
C THR A 291 21.50 -13.22 -16.75
N LEU A 292 22.78 -13.44 -17.09
CA LEU A 292 23.62 -12.41 -17.71
C LEU A 292 23.01 -11.95 -19.04
N GLY A 293 23.06 -10.64 -19.28
CA GLY A 293 22.45 -10.05 -20.48
C GLY A 293 20.92 -9.89 -20.40
N SER A 294 20.32 -10.08 -19.21
CA SER A 294 18.94 -9.67 -18.97
C SER A 294 18.82 -8.15 -18.90
N PHE A 295 17.62 -7.59 -19.18
CA PHE A 295 17.38 -6.15 -19.09
C PHE A 295 17.64 -5.61 -17.67
N ALA A 296 17.36 -6.43 -16.66
CA ALA A 296 17.68 -6.16 -15.27
C ALA A 296 19.19 -6.09 -15.04
N SER A 297 19.94 -7.12 -15.46
CA SER A 297 21.40 -7.19 -15.24
C SER A 297 22.17 -6.10 -15.97
N LEU A 298 21.67 -5.63 -17.12
CA LEU A 298 22.26 -4.57 -17.92
C LEU A 298 21.88 -3.16 -17.40
N GLY A 299 21.03 -3.05 -16.38
CA GLY A 299 20.61 -1.77 -15.82
C GLY A 299 19.74 -0.92 -16.77
N PHE A 300 19.10 -1.55 -17.77
CA PHE A 300 18.26 -0.84 -18.74
C PHE A 300 16.93 -0.37 -18.18
N ILE A 301 16.54 -0.88 -17.01
CA ILE A 301 15.31 -0.48 -16.31
C ILE A 301 15.72 0.24 -15.03
N PRO A 302 15.72 1.58 -14.98
CA PRO A 302 15.94 2.32 -13.75
C PRO A 302 14.89 1.94 -12.68
N ASP A 303 15.29 1.89 -11.41
CA ASP A 303 14.41 1.56 -10.27
C ASP A 303 13.61 0.24 -10.45
N ASP A 304 14.20 -0.74 -11.14
CA ASP A 304 13.61 -2.03 -11.47
C ASP A 304 13.14 -2.82 -10.23
N HIS A 305 13.89 -2.74 -9.14
CA HIS A 305 13.59 -3.41 -7.87
C HIS A 305 12.48 -2.72 -7.06
N THR A 306 12.04 -1.50 -7.42
CA THR A 306 10.97 -0.75 -6.78
C THR A 306 9.68 -0.80 -7.60
N ASP A 307 9.51 0.10 -8.55
CA ASP A 307 8.25 0.31 -9.26
C ASP A 307 8.05 -0.66 -10.43
N PHE A 308 9.13 -1.18 -11.02
CA PHE A 308 9.12 -2.07 -12.17
C PHE A 308 9.38 -3.55 -11.82
N CYS A 309 9.24 -3.94 -10.56
CA CYS A 309 9.52 -5.30 -10.10
C CYS A 309 8.69 -6.37 -10.83
N PHE A 310 7.49 -6.06 -11.30
CA PHE A 310 6.68 -6.99 -12.11
C PHE A 310 7.28 -7.25 -13.50
N ALA A 311 8.02 -6.29 -14.08
CA ALA A 311 8.77 -6.54 -15.32
C ALA A 311 9.86 -7.58 -15.11
N ILE A 312 10.56 -7.51 -13.96
CA ILE A 312 11.56 -8.51 -13.57
C ILE A 312 10.93 -9.88 -13.33
N VAL A 313 9.73 -9.93 -12.72
CA VAL A 313 8.98 -11.20 -12.61
C VAL A 313 8.71 -11.78 -13.99
N GLY A 314 8.27 -10.96 -14.95
CA GLY A 314 8.00 -11.38 -16.33
C GLY A 314 9.25 -11.85 -17.06
N GLU A 315 10.39 -11.16 -16.92
CA GLU A 315 11.66 -11.57 -17.52
C GLU A 315 12.21 -12.86 -16.92
N THR A 316 12.19 -12.95 -15.57
CA THR A 316 12.82 -14.05 -14.82
C THR A 316 12.02 -15.36 -14.91
N PHE A 317 10.67 -15.27 -14.72
CA PHE A 317 9.78 -16.43 -14.61
C PHE A 317 8.84 -16.58 -15.81
N GLY A 318 8.89 -15.67 -16.77
CA GLY A 318 8.06 -15.68 -17.98
C GLY A 318 6.58 -15.47 -17.70
N PHE A 319 5.78 -15.80 -18.72
CA PHE A 319 4.34 -15.68 -18.67
C PHE A 319 3.70 -16.52 -17.55
N VAL A 320 4.21 -17.74 -17.33
CA VAL A 320 3.72 -18.64 -16.27
C VAL A 320 3.94 -18.01 -14.88
N GLY A 321 5.12 -17.44 -14.63
CA GLY A 321 5.41 -16.77 -13.36
C GLY A 321 4.58 -15.50 -13.15
N ALA A 322 4.41 -14.68 -14.18
CA ALA A 322 3.56 -13.50 -14.13
C ALA A 322 2.08 -13.87 -13.83
N CYS A 323 1.55 -14.90 -14.51
CA CYS A 323 0.21 -15.42 -14.25
C CYS A 323 0.09 -15.99 -12.82
N ALA A 324 1.10 -16.69 -12.31
CA ALA A 324 1.10 -17.20 -10.94
C ALA A 324 1.02 -16.07 -9.91
N VAL A 325 1.80 -15.00 -10.08
CA VAL A 325 1.74 -13.81 -9.23
C VAL A 325 0.35 -13.16 -9.26
N ILE A 326 -0.23 -12.96 -10.45
CA ILE A 326 -1.58 -12.39 -10.60
C ILE A 326 -2.61 -13.30 -9.93
N PHE A 327 -2.48 -14.63 -10.08
CA PHE A 327 -3.38 -15.59 -9.43
C PHE A 327 -3.30 -15.49 -7.88
N VAL A 328 -2.09 -15.39 -7.32
CA VAL A 328 -1.93 -15.25 -5.86
C VAL A 328 -2.52 -13.92 -5.37
N PHE A 329 -2.38 -12.82 -6.12
CA PHE A 329 -3.04 -11.55 -5.81
C PHE A 329 -4.57 -11.66 -5.90
N ALA A 330 -5.10 -12.31 -6.93
CA ALA A 330 -6.54 -12.53 -7.08
C ALA A 330 -7.08 -13.39 -5.93
N PHE A 331 -6.34 -14.43 -5.51
CA PHE A 331 -6.65 -15.23 -4.34
C PHE A 331 -6.64 -14.41 -3.05
N LEU A 332 -5.60 -13.58 -2.81
CA LEU A 332 -5.48 -12.69 -1.66
C LEU A 332 -6.69 -11.75 -1.58
N LEU A 333 -6.99 -11.04 -2.66
CA LEU A 333 -8.13 -10.11 -2.74
C LEU A 333 -9.46 -10.83 -2.56
N GLY A 334 -9.66 -11.95 -3.26
CA GLY A 334 -10.87 -12.77 -3.12
C GLY A 334 -11.09 -13.25 -1.68
N ARG A 335 -9.98 -13.60 -0.98
CA ARG A 335 -10.02 -14.01 0.43
C ARG A 335 -10.42 -12.85 1.35
N ILE A 336 -9.85 -11.66 1.15
CA ILE A 336 -10.19 -10.46 1.93
C ILE A 336 -11.65 -10.08 1.69
N ILE A 337 -12.11 -10.05 0.44
CA ILE A 337 -13.50 -9.75 0.07
C ILE A 337 -14.46 -10.79 0.66
N TYR A 338 -14.14 -12.08 0.56
CA TYR A 338 -14.94 -13.15 1.15
C TYR A 338 -15.15 -12.96 2.67
N HIS A 339 -14.09 -12.52 3.37
CA HIS A 339 -14.23 -12.23 4.79
C HIS A 339 -15.10 -11.02 5.06
N SER A 340 -15.04 -9.98 4.24
CA SER A 340 -15.84 -8.76 4.44
C SER A 340 -17.34 -9.04 4.47
N TYR A 341 -17.84 -9.97 3.64
CA TYR A 341 -19.25 -10.39 3.64
C TYR A 341 -19.66 -11.14 4.92
N LYS A 342 -18.70 -11.76 5.61
CA LYS A 342 -18.96 -12.50 6.85
C LYS A 342 -18.85 -11.63 8.10
N ILE A 343 -18.41 -10.40 8.01
CA ILE A 343 -18.26 -9.49 9.14
C ILE A 343 -19.60 -8.80 9.39
N THR A 344 -20.15 -8.96 10.60
CA THR A 344 -21.41 -8.31 11.00
C THR A 344 -21.21 -6.89 11.52
N ASP A 345 -20.02 -6.59 12.00
CA ASP A 345 -19.66 -5.28 12.49
C ASP A 345 -19.38 -4.32 11.32
N LYS A 346 -20.09 -3.20 11.28
CA LYS A 346 -19.97 -2.22 10.18
C LYS A 346 -18.57 -1.62 10.07
N PHE A 347 -17.97 -1.23 11.20
CA PHE A 347 -16.63 -0.64 11.19
C PHE A 347 -15.60 -1.65 10.69
N GLY A 348 -15.61 -2.87 11.22
CA GLY A 348 -14.73 -3.93 10.78
C GLY A 348 -14.89 -4.27 9.30
N SER A 349 -16.14 -4.34 8.80
CA SER A 349 -16.42 -4.58 7.38
C SER A 349 -15.84 -3.47 6.50
N TYR A 350 -16.04 -2.19 6.84
CA TYR A 350 -15.47 -1.08 6.09
C TYR A 350 -13.93 -1.04 6.14
N CYS A 351 -13.30 -1.41 7.27
CA CYS A 351 -11.86 -1.53 7.33
C CYS A 351 -11.33 -2.58 6.35
N VAL A 352 -11.93 -3.78 6.35
CA VAL A 352 -11.53 -4.88 5.46
C VAL A 352 -11.72 -4.53 3.99
N ILE A 353 -12.84 -3.87 3.65
CA ILE A 353 -13.10 -3.40 2.28
C ILE A 353 -12.14 -2.29 1.88
N GLY A 354 -11.81 -1.35 2.79
CA GLY A 354 -10.85 -0.29 2.53
C GLY A 354 -9.46 -0.84 2.22
N VAL A 355 -9.02 -1.88 2.94
CA VAL A 355 -7.75 -2.59 2.66
C VAL A 355 -7.81 -3.31 1.32
N ALA A 356 -8.94 -3.98 1.01
CA ALA A 356 -9.12 -4.61 -0.30
C ALA A 356 -9.05 -3.60 -1.45
N ALA A 357 -9.67 -2.44 -1.30
CA ALA A 357 -9.64 -1.35 -2.27
C ALA A 357 -8.22 -0.81 -2.48
N MET A 358 -7.46 -0.63 -1.40
CA MET A 358 -6.06 -0.22 -1.45
C MET A 358 -5.23 -1.23 -2.26
N PHE A 359 -5.29 -2.51 -1.91
CA PHE A 359 -4.52 -3.54 -2.61
C PHE A 359 -4.94 -3.69 -4.07
N LEU A 360 -6.25 -3.70 -4.35
CA LEU A 360 -6.74 -3.79 -5.72
C LEU A 360 -6.20 -2.66 -6.59
N PHE A 361 -6.23 -1.42 -6.08
CA PHE A 361 -5.72 -0.27 -6.82
C PHE A 361 -4.22 -0.35 -7.05
N HIS A 362 -3.42 -0.68 -6.02
CA HIS A 362 -1.98 -0.87 -6.16
C HIS A 362 -1.61 -1.91 -7.21
N ILE A 363 -2.29 -3.07 -7.20
CA ILE A 363 -2.02 -4.17 -8.12
C ILE A 363 -2.37 -3.76 -9.56
N LEU A 364 -3.57 -3.22 -9.77
CA LEU A 364 -4.03 -2.83 -11.10
C LEU A 364 -3.15 -1.71 -11.66
N GLU A 365 -2.87 -0.69 -10.86
CA GLU A 365 -2.11 0.46 -11.28
C GLU A 365 -0.68 0.07 -11.65
N ASN A 366 0.04 -0.66 -10.79
CA ASN A 366 1.42 -1.06 -11.05
C ASN A 366 1.53 -1.96 -12.29
N ILE A 367 0.68 -2.99 -12.42
CA ILE A 367 0.72 -3.89 -13.56
C ILE A 367 0.35 -3.16 -14.85
N CYS A 368 -0.72 -2.33 -14.83
CA CYS A 368 -1.14 -1.57 -16.02
C CYS A 368 -0.12 -0.50 -16.41
N MET A 369 0.58 0.12 -15.45
CA MET A 369 1.66 1.06 -15.70
C MET A 369 2.82 0.39 -16.46
N ILE A 370 3.27 -0.76 -16.00
CA ILE A 370 4.36 -1.51 -16.63
C ILE A 370 3.98 -2.00 -18.03
N LEU A 371 2.71 -2.38 -18.22
CA LEU A 371 2.18 -2.76 -19.54
C LEU A 371 1.93 -1.56 -20.46
N GLY A 372 2.15 -0.32 -20.00
CA GLY A 372 1.93 0.90 -20.77
C GLY A 372 0.46 1.30 -20.92
N ILE A 373 -0.47 0.64 -20.23
CA ILE A 373 -1.92 0.94 -20.25
C ILE A 373 -2.23 2.22 -19.47
N LEU A 374 -1.48 2.47 -18.39
CA LEU A 374 -1.59 3.66 -17.55
C LEU A 374 -0.26 4.43 -17.50
N PRO A 375 -0.30 5.75 -17.24
CA PRO A 375 0.92 6.53 -17.07
C PRO A 375 1.70 6.09 -15.84
N VAL A 376 3.02 6.33 -15.86
CA VAL A 376 3.92 5.97 -14.75
C VAL A 376 3.65 6.83 -13.53
N THR A 377 3.15 6.23 -12.45
CA THR A 377 2.86 6.91 -11.18
C THR A 377 3.87 6.63 -10.08
N GLY A 378 4.66 5.55 -10.22
CA GLY A 378 5.65 5.15 -9.22
C GLY A 378 5.04 4.48 -7.99
N ILE A 379 3.93 3.75 -8.14
CA ILE A 379 3.33 2.98 -7.04
C ILE A 379 3.96 1.58 -6.99
N PRO A 380 4.53 1.17 -5.84
CA PRO A 380 5.11 -0.16 -5.73
C PRO A 380 4.04 -1.26 -5.64
N LEU A 381 4.36 -2.45 -6.16
CA LEU A 381 3.51 -3.64 -6.08
C LEU A 381 3.55 -4.23 -4.66
N PRO A 382 2.40 -4.42 -3.98
CA PRO A 382 2.35 -4.88 -2.60
C PRO A 382 3.11 -6.20 -2.38
N PHE A 383 3.93 -6.27 -1.33
CA PHE A 383 4.74 -7.42 -0.90
C PHE A 383 5.88 -7.83 -1.86
N ILE A 384 5.80 -7.49 -3.15
CA ILE A 384 6.78 -7.87 -4.17
C ILE A 384 7.86 -6.80 -4.31
N SER A 385 7.46 -5.55 -4.56
CA SER A 385 8.38 -4.43 -4.75
C SER A 385 9.20 -4.13 -3.49
N TYR A 386 10.46 -3.71 -3.68
CA TYR A 386 11.29 -3.23 -2.60
C TYR A 386 10.73 -1.92 -2.02
N GLY A 387 10.64 -1.86 -0.70
CA GLY A 387 10.21 -0.64 -0.01
C GLY A 387 9.81 -0.88 1.44
N GLY A 388 10.61 -0.36 2.39
CA GLY A 388 10.38 -0.58 3.82
C GLY A 388 9.04 -0.01 4.31
N SER A 389 8.73 1.24 3.97
CA SER A 389 7.46 1.88 4.38
C SER A 389 6.25 1.20 3.76
N ASN A 390 6.34 0.82 2.46
CA ASN A 390 5.31 0.08 1.75
C ASN A 390 5.07 -1.30 2.40
N MET A 391 6.14 -2.08 2.65
CA MET A 391 6.03 -3.39 3.29
C MET A 391 5.40 -3.28 4.68
N LEU A 392 5.85 -2.34 5.52
CA LEU A 392 5.29 -2.12 6.86
C LEU A 392 3.81 -1.75 6.79
N THR A 393 3.42 -0.83 5.92
CA THR A 393 2.02 -0.40 5.77
C THR A 393 1.13 -1.54 5.29
N ASN A 394 1.58 -2.30 4.29
CA ASN A 394 0.84 -3.46 3.80
C ASN A 394 0.63 -4.50 4.90
N MET A 395 1.65 -4.77 5.72
CA MET A 395 1.55 -5.71 6.83
C MET A 395 0.66 -5.18 7.97
N LEU A 396 0.67 -3.86 8.26
CA LEU A 396 -0.28 -3.24 9.19
C LEU A 396 -1.72 -3.40 8.70
N CYS A 397 -1.97 -3.17 7.42
CA CYS A 397 -3.29 -3.35 6.81
C CYS A 397 -3.76 -4.80 6.86
N VAL A 398 -2.88 -5.76 6.57
CA VAL A 398 -3.18 -7.19 6.77
C VAL A 398 -3.47 -7.51 8.23
N GLY A 399 -2.69 -6.95 9.15
CA GLY A 399 -2.92 -7.07 10.59
C GLY A 399 -4.32 -6.61 10.99
N LEU A 400 -4.79 -5.50 10.42
CA LEU A 400 -6.15 -5.00 10.65
C LEU A 400 -7.21 -5.97 10.11
N VAL A 401 -7.03 -6.50 8.89
CA VAL A 401 -7.92 -7.52 8.31
C VAL A 401 -7.99 -8.76 9.20
N MET A 402 -6.83 -9.30 9.57
CA MET A 402 -6.73 -10.48 10.44
C MET A 402 -7.39 -10.25 11.79
N ASN A 403 -7.15 -9.10 12.41
CA ASN A 403 -7.74 -8.71 13.69
C ASN A 403 -9.27 -8.77 13.64
N VAL A 404 -9.87 -8.11 12.65
CA VAL A 404 -11.33 -8.09 12.47
C VAL A 404 -11.88 -9.49 12.21
N VAL A 405 -11.24 -10.25 11.31
CA VAL A 405 -11.66 -11.61 10.93
C VAL A 405 -11.61 -12.56 12.10
N MET A 406 -10.49 -12.59 12.84
CA MET A 406 -10.28 -13.49 13.96
C MET A 406 -11.29 -13.23 15.09
N ARG A 407 -11.53 -11.98 15.44
CA ARG A 407 -12.49 -11.61 16.50
C ARG A 407 -13.93 -11.85 16.09
N THR A 408 -14.28 -11.60 14.83
CA THR A 408 -15.61 -11.93 14.29
C THR A 408 -15.88 -13.44 14.33
N LYS A 409 -14.92 -14.27 13.96
CA LYS A 409 -15.04 -15.74 14.05
C LYS A 409 -15.13 -16.21 15.50
N ALA A 410 -14.30 -15.66 16.41
CA ALA A 410 -14.31 -15.99 17.83
C ALA A 410 -15.63 -15.63 18.52
N SER A 411 -16.27 -14.53 18.13
CA SER A 411 -17.58 -14.13 18.68
C SER A 411 -18.74 -15.05 18.26
N ARG A 412 -18.61 -15.72 17.11
CA ARG A 412 -19.59 -16.67 16.57
C ARG A 412 -19.42 -18.10 17.07
N SER A 413 -18.31 -18.39 17.77
CA SER A 413 -18.03 -19.75 18.25
C SER A 413 -19.04 -20.17 19.34
N PRO A 414 -19.63 -21.38 19.26
CA PRO A 414 -20.73 -21.86 20.14
C PRO A 414 -20.38 -21.89 21.62
N SER A 415 -19.08 -21.90 21.99
CA SER A 415 -18.66 -21.93 23.40
C SER A 415 -19.07 -20.69 24.16
N LYS A 416 -19.08 -19.49 23.54
CA LYS A 416 -19.57 -18.26 24.20
C LYS A 416 -21.11 -18.19 24.28
N ALA A 417 -21.82 -18.77 23.33
CA ALA A 417 -23.29 -18.81 23.34
C ALA A 417 -23.83 -19.70 24.47
N ARG A 418 -23.07 -20.69 24.92
CA ARG A 418 -23.44 -21.51 26.10
C ARG A 418 -23.26 -20.79 27.45
N TYR A 419 -22.21 -19.99 27.60
CA TYR A 419 -21.98 -19.22 28.85
C TYR A 419 -22.95 -18.05 29.00
N ALA A 420 -23.36 -17.40 27.91
CA ALA A 420 -24.35 -16.30 27.94
C ALA A 420 -25.80 -16.78 28.20
N LYS A 421 -26.10 -18.09 28.05
CA LYS A 421 -27.40 -18.67 28.41
C LYS A 421 -27.45 -19.23 29.83
N GLN A 422 -26.34 -19.23 30.54
CA GLN A 422 -26.25 -19.75 31.94
C GLN A 422 -26.13 -18.61 33.00
N LEU A 423 -26.06 -17.35 32.57
CA LEU A 423 -26.20 -16.14 33.37
C LEU A 423 -27.55 -15.46 33.06
#